data_01822440c4b0509e945bb18862a012b2
#
_entry.id   01822440c4b0509e945bb18862a012b2
#
_cell.length_a   1.000
_cell.length_b   1.000
_cell.length_c   1.000
_cell.angle_alpha   90.00
_cell.angle_beta   90.00
_cell.angle_gamma   90.00
#
_symmetry.space_group_name_H-M   'P 1'
#
loop_
_entity.id
_entity.type
_entity.pdbx_description
1 polymer ?
#
loop_
_entity_poly.entity_id
_entity_poly.type
_entity_poly.pdbx_seq_one_letter_code
_entity_poly.pdbx_strand_id
1 'polypeptide(L)'
;SERPKMFDNVARPYVMAYGDVFAQLPSCGVGGPNAQAAEAEKILACQPDIIISEYKDVEKADALQEQVGVPVITTSTGPDGVFDDAFRTSLQLLGQLFGRQERTQELIAFIDSQTAELTSRTAGVADEDRPGVYICGLGNWGTTDHLMTSQSYAAFRVANIRNVATDLGKDGVQPIEEEKFAALGDSMDIMILD
;
A
#
# COMPACT_ATOMS: atom_id res chain seq x y z
N SER A 1 -4.59 -14.74 -18.09
CA SER A 1 -3.96 -14.57 -16.78
C SER A 1 -4.14 -15.83 -15.95
N GLU A 2 -3.05 -16.38 -15.47
CA GLU A 2 -3.04 -17.59 -14.63
C GLU A 2 -3.40 -17.27 -13.16
N ARG A 3 -3.89 -16.08 -12.87
CA ARG A 3 -4.32 -15.71 -11.51
C ARG A 3 -5.61 -16.44 -11.13
N PRO A 4 -5.69 -16.94 -9.90
CA PRO A 4 -6.97 -17.43 -9.39
C PRO A 4 -8.04 -16.34 -9.53
N LYS A 5 -9.20 -16.69 -10.06
CA LYS A 5 -10.32 -15.75 -10.33
C LYS A 5 -10.75 -14.92 -9.11
N MET A 6 -10.43 -15.37 -7.90
CA MET A 6 -10.70 -14.62 -6.67
C MET A 6 -9.96 -13.29 -6.54
N PHE A 7 -8.87 -13.10 -7.31
CA PHE A 7 -8.10 -11.85 -7.33
C PHE A 7 -8.45 -10.93 -8.51
N ASP A 8 -9.18 -11.42 -9.50
CA ASP A 8 -9.71 -10.63 -10.62
C ASP A 8 -11.05 -9.98 -10.23
N ASN A 9 -11.09 -9.37 -9.07
CA ASN A 9 -12.32 -9.01 -8.43
C ASN A 9 -12.81 -7.63 -8.91
N VAL A 10 -14.12 -7.51 -9.10
CA VAL A 10 -14.84 -6.27 -9.36
C VAL A 10 -14.61 -5.17 -8.31
N ALA A 11 -14.04 -5.52 -7.16
CA ALA A 11 -13.66 -4.56 -6.11
C ALA A 11 -12.44 -3.71 -6.45
N ARG A 12 -11.74 -3.97 -7.56
CA ARG A 12 -10.58 -3.19 -8.00
C ARG A 12 -10.97 -2.20 -9.09
N PRO A 13 -10.99 -0.88 -8.83
CA PRO A 13 -11.46 0.11 -9.79
C PRO A 13 -10.77 0.04 -11.16
N TYR A 14 -9.48 -0.24 -11.20
CA TYR A 14 -8.73 -0.37 -12.45
C TYR A 14 -9.13 -1.62 -13.24
N VAL A 15 -9.52 -2.71 -12.58
CA VAL A 15 -10.03 -3.93 -13.25
C VAL A 15 -11.41 -3.65 -13.82
N MET A 16 -12.26 -2.91 -13.10
CA MET A 16 -13.57 -2.50 -13.62
C MET A 16 -13.45 -1.59 -14.84
N ALA A 17 -12.48 -0.66 -14.82
CA ALA A 17 -12.30 0.31 -15.90
C ALA A 17 -11.62 -0.28 -17.15
N TYR A 18 -10.69 -1.22 -16.97
CA TYR A 18 -9.78 -1.69 -18.02
C TYR A 18 -9.64 -3.21 -18.09
N GLY A 19 -10.52 -3.97 -17.45
CA GLY A 19 -10.43 -5.44 -17.40
C GLY A 19 -10.35 -6.10 -18.76
N ASP A 20 -11.15 -5.63 -19.74
CA ASP A 20 -11.15 -6.16 -21.11
C ASP A 20 -9.83 -5.87 -21.83
N VAL A 21 -9.18 -4.74 -21.54
CA VAL A 21 -7.86 -4.41 -22.08
C VAL A 21 -6.81 -5.33 -21.47
N PHE A 22 -6.81 -5.47 -20.15
CA PHE A 22 -5.85 -6.34 -19.45
C PHE A 22 -5.98 -7.81 -19.85
N ALA A 23 -7.19 -8.28 -20.13
CA ALA A 23 -7.42 -9.66 -20.57
C ALA A 23 -6.78 -10.00 -21.94
N GLN A 24 -6.50 -8.98 -22.76
CA GLN A 24 -5.87 -9.14 -24.07
C GLN A 24 -4.33 -9.05 -24.01
N LEU A 25 -3.76 -8.58 -22.90
CA LEU A 25 -2.32 -8.45 -22.76
C LEU A 25 -1.66 -9.80 -22.44
N PRO A 26 -0.47 -10.07 -22.98
CA PRO A 26 0.28 -11.26 -22.63
C PRO A 26 0.66 -11.24 -21.14
N SER A 27 0.69 -12.42 -20.53
CA SER A 27 1.15 -12.56 -19.15
C SER A 27 2.66 -12.60 -19.10
N CYS A 28 3.26 -11.70 -18.32
CA CYS A 28 4.70 -11.72 -18.03
C CYS A 28 5.05 -12.56 -16.78
N GLY A 29 4.10 -13.34 -16.26
CA GLY A 29 4.30 -14.21 -15.12
C GLY A 29 3.40 -13.88 -13.93
N VAL A 30 3.66 -14.54 -12.81
CA VAL A 30 2.94 -14.35 -11.54
C VAL A 30 3.70 -13.34 -10.69
N GLY A 31 2.99 -12.30 -10.25
CA GLY A 31 3.52 -11.32 -9.31
C GLY A 31 2.90 -11.47 -7.91
N GLY A 32 3.32 -10.60 -7.01
CA GLY A 32 2.79 -10.52 -5.64
C GLY A 32 3.73 -11.12 -4.59
N PRO A 33 3.33 -11.11 -3.31
CA PRO A 33 4.22 -11.48 -2.20
C PRO A 33 4.66 -12.93 -2.21
N ASN A 34 3.93 -13.81 -2.92
CA ASN A 34 4.26 -15.23 -3.03
C ASN A 34 5.04 -15.57 -4.31
N ALA A 35 5.36 -14.59 -5.15
CA ALA A 35 6.19 -14.82 -6.32
C ALA A 35 7.64 -15.07 -5.88
N GLN A 36 8.18 -16.25 -6.22
CA GLN A 36 9.52 -16.63 -5.81
C GLN A 36 10.61 -15.92 -6.62
N ALA A 37 10.35 -15.71 -7.91
CA ALA A 37 11.25 -15.02 -8.84
C ALA A 37 10.48 -14.47 -10.04
N ALA A 38 11.08 -13.49 -10.73
CA ALA A 38 10.57 -13.04 -12.01
C ALA A 38 10.75 -14.12 -13.09
N GLU A 39 9.74 -14.30 -13.92
CA GLU A 39 9.78 -15.29 -15.02
C GLU A 39 10.41 -14.65 -16.27
N ALA A 40 11.74 -14.59 -16.33
CA ALA A 40 12.49 -13.87 -17.36
C ALA A 40 12.07 -14.24 -18.80
N GLU A 41 11.83 -15.51 -19.08
CA GLU A 41 11.39 -15.95 -20.41
C GLU A 41 10.02 -15.40 -20.80
N LYS A 42 9.07 -15.37 -19.87
CA LYS A 42 7.74 -14.77 -20.09
C LYS A 42 7.82 -13.26 -20.27
N ILE A 43 8.70 -12.60 -19.51
CA ILE A 43 8.94 -11.17 -19.65
C ILE A 43 9.50 -10.87 -21.03
N LEU A 44 10.54 -11.58 -21.46
CA LEU A 44 11.14 -11.41 -22.78
C LEU A 44 10.16 -11.71 -23.93
N ALA A 45 9.27 -12.69 -23.76
CA ALA A 45 8.21 -12.97 -24.73
C ALA A 45 7.22 -11.81 -24.91
N CYS A 46 7.07 -10.96 -23.90
CA CYS A 46 6.24 -9.74 -24.00
C CYS A 46 6.94 -8.59 -24.73
N GLN A 47 8.26 -8.70 -25.03
CA GLN A 47 9.07 -7.68 -25.70
C GLN A 47 8.92 -6.27 -25.05
N PRO A 48 9.12 -6.12 -23.74
CA PRO A 48 8.94 -4.82 -23.10
C PRO A 48 10.10 -3.88 -23.42
N ASP A 49 9.80 -2.59 -23.53
CA ASP A 49 10.83 -1.53 -23.58
C ASP A 49 11.36 -1.19 -22.19
N ILE A 50 10.56 -1.46 -21.16
CA ILE A 50 10.87 -1.18 -19.75
C ILE A 50 10.06 -2.10 -18.82
N ILE A 51 10.65 -2.42 -17.69
CA ILE A 51 9.99 -3.17 -16.62
C ILE A 51 9.79 -2.25 -15.41
N ILE A 52 8.58 -2.23 -14.88
CA ILE A 52 8.26 -1.52 -13.63
C ILE A 52 8.00 -2.56 -12.56
N SER A 53 8.70 -2.44 -11.45
CA SER A 53 8.65 -3.38 -10.34
C SER A 53 8.58 -2.67 -8.98
N GLU A 54 7.98 -3.32 -8.01
CA GLU A 54 8.00 -2.91 -6.60
C GLU A 54 9.08 -3.67 -5.79
N TYR A 55 10.17 -4.05 -6.41
CA TYR A 55 11.28 -4.64 -5.66
C TYR A 55 11.80 -3.65 -4.62
N LYS A 56 11.82 -4.10 -3.35
CA LYS A 56 12.44 -3.35 -2.25
C LYS A 56 13.96 -3.55 -2.21
N ASP A 57 14.45 -4.52 -2.95
CA ASP A 57 15.84 -4.97 -2.99
C ASP A 57 16.42 -4.57 -4.34
N VAL A 58 17.37 -3.64 -4.32
CA VAL A 58 18.05 -3.12 -5.51
C VAL A 58 18.80 -4.23 -6.24
N GLU A 59 19.43 -5.16 -5.50
CA GLU A 59 20.21 -6.26 -6.10
C GLU A 59 19.30 -7.17 -6.94
N LYS A 60 18.05 -7.39 -6.53
CA LYS A 60 17.07 -8.17 -7.32
C LYS A 60 16.63 -7.44 -8.57
N ALA A 61 16.47 -6.12 -8.51
CA ALA A 61 16.13 -5.31 -9.68
C ALA A 61 17.26 -5.32 -10.69
N ASP A 62 18.51 -5.14 -10.24
CA ASP A 62 19.70 -5.17 -11.06
C ASP A 62 19.92 -6.54 -11.69
N ALA A 63 19.78 -7.62 -10.92
CA ALA A 63 19.90 -8.98 -11.42
C ALA A 63 18.86 -9.30 -12.52
N LEU A 64 17.60 -8.84 -12.33
CA LEU A 64 16.60 -8.99 -13.38
C LEU A 64 16.96 -8.19 -14.63
N GLN A 65 17.42 -6.95 -14.48
CA GLN A 65 17.83 -6.10 -15.57
C GLN A 65 18.98 -6.75 -16.38
N GLU A 66 19.98 -7.27 -15.70
CA GLU A 66 21.09 -7.99 -16.35
C GLU A 66 20.61 -9.25 -17.08
N GLN A 67 19.68 -10.00 -16.47
CA GLN A 67 19.17 -11.25 -17.04
C GLN A 67 18.36 -11.03 -18.31
N VAL A 68 17.52 -9.98 -18.35
CA VAL A 68 16.60 -9.74 -19.47
C VAL A 68 17.11 -8.69 -20.47
N GLY A 69 18.13 -7.90 -20.11
CA GLY A 69 18.68 -6.84 -20.97
C GLY A 69 17.71 -5.68 -21.21
N VAL A 70 16.71 -5.50 -20.33
CA VAL A 70 15.70 -4.45 -20.41
C VAL A 70 15.75 -3.60 -19.12
N PRO A 71 15.68 -2.25 -19.21
CA PRO A 71 15.70 -1.40 -18.02
C PRO A 71 14.63 -1.78 -17.01
N VAL A 72 15.04 -1.91 -15.74
CA VAL A 72 14.12 -2.16 -14.62
C VAL A 72 14.03 -0.90 -13.74
N ILE A 73 12.85 -0.36 -13.61
CA ILE A 73 12.56 0.79 -12.73
C ILE A 73 11.81 0.29 -11.52
N THR A 74 12.29 0.66 -10.33
CA THR A 74 11.63 0.33 -9.09
C THR A 74 10.74 1.47 -8.63
N THR A 75 9.56 1.12 -8.15
CA THR A 75 8.61 2.02 -7.50
C THR A 75 8.34 1.52 -6.09
N SER A 76 7.83 2.40 -5.24
CA SER A 76 7.42 2.06 -3.88
C SER A 76 6.18 2.85 -3.51
N THR A 77 5.28 2.20 -2.78
CA THR A 77 4.15 2.88 -2.14
C THR A 77 4.50 3.36 -0.73
N GLY A 78 5.65 2.94 -0.20
CA GLY A 78 5.99 3.16 1.20
C GLY A 78 5.08 2.39 2.16
N PRO A 79 5.33 2.47 3.47
CA PRO A 79 4.50 1.82 4.49
C PRO A 79 3.12 2.47 4.63
N ASP A 80 2.99 3.76 4.34
CA ASP A 80 1.77 4.54 4.52
C ASP A 80 0.95 4.72 3.22
N GLY A 81 1.32 4.01 2.15
CA GLY A 81 0.61 4.04 0.87
C GLY A 81 0.50 5.44 0.28
N VAL A 82 -0.71 5.89 -0.05
CA VAL A 82 -0.96 7.20 -0.68
C VAL A 82 -0.53 8.40 0.19
N PHE A 83 -0.30 8.19 1.47
CA PHE A 83 0.16 9.22 2.41
C PHE A 83 1.69 9.27 2.55
N ASP A 84 2.40 8.39 1.83
CA ASP A 84 3.86 8.28 1.91
C ASP A 84 4.56 9.09 0.81
N ASP A 85 5.71 9.68 1.14
CA ASP A 85 6.52 10.41 0.16
C ASP A 85 7.10 9.49 -0.92
N ALA A 86 7.34 8.21 -0.61
CA ALA A 86 7.78 7.22 -1.60
C ALA A 86 6.72 7.00 -2.69
N PHE A 87 5.43 7.00 -2.31
CA PHE A 87 4.33 6.95 -3.28
C PHE A 87 4.32 8.17 -4.20
N ARG A 88 4.51 9.38 -3.64
CA ARG A 88 4.59 10.63 -4.43
C ARG A 88 5.77 10.63 -5.39
N THR A 89 6.94 10.21 -4.90
CA THR A 89 8.15 10.08 -5.72
C THR A 89 7.94 9.09 -6.87
N SER A 90 7.32 7.94 -6.59
CA SER A 90 6.98 6.94 -7.61
C SER A 90 6.00 7.48 -8.66
N LEU A 91 4.97 8.22 -8.23
CA LEU A 91 4.04 8.88 -9.16
C LEU A 91 4.76 9.89 -10.07
N GLN A 92 5.66 10.70 -9.51
CA GLN A 92 6.43 11.69 -10.28
C GLN A 92 7.34 11.02 -11.30
N LEU A 93 8.02 9.94 -10.90
CA LEU A 93 8.87 9.13 -11.78
C LEU A 93 8.05 8.56 -12.94
N LEU A 94 6.91 7.94 -12.65
CA LEU A 94 6.01 7.40 -13.67
C LEU A 94 5.45 8.49 -14.58
N GLY A 95 5.12 9.65 -14.01
CA GLY A 95 4.68 10.82 -14.79
C GLY A 95 5.73 11.29 -15.78
N GLN A 96 6.99 11.34 -15.37
CA GLN A 96 8.11 11.69 -16.26
C GLN A 96 8.31 10.63 -17.34
N LEU A 97 8.33 9.36 -16.94
CA LEU A 97 8.54 8.22 -17.83
C LEU A 97 7.51 8.14 -18.96
N PHE A 98 6.24 8.39 -18.64
CA PHE A 98 5.14 8.29 -19.60
C PHE A 98 4.68 9.64 -20.17
N GLY A 99 5.38 10.74 -19.91
CA GLY A 99 4.97 12.07 -20.37
C GLY A 99 3.62 12.51 -19.80
N ARG A 100 3.34 12.17 -18.53
CA ARG A 100 2.07 12.44 -17.83
C ARG A 100 2.26 13.28 -16.57
N GLN A 101 3.23 14.20 -16.58
CA GLN A 101 3.58 15.03 -15.44
C GLN A 101 2.41 15.85 -14.91
N GLU A 102 1.62 16.44 -15.80
CA GLU A 102 0.42 17.21 -15.44
C GLU A 102 -0.57 16.35 -14.67
N ARG A 103 -0.87 15.13 -15.18
CA ARG A 103 -1.78 14.20 -14.49
C ARG A 103 -1.26 13.75 -13.13
N THR A 104 0.05 13.58 -13.02
CA THR A 104 0.69 13.26 -11.74
C THR A 104 0.52 14.39 -10.72
N GLN A 105 0.72 15.65 -11.15
CA GLN A 105 0.51 16.81 -10.28
C GLN A 105 -0.95 16.94 -9.83
N GLU A 106 -1.92 16.71 -10.71
CA GLU A 106 -3.34 16.68 -10.35
C GLU A 106 -3.65 15.63 -9.29
N LEU A 107 -3.08 14.41 -9.42
CA LEU A 107 -3.28 13.33 -8.45
C LEU A 107 -2.68 13.67 -7.09
N ILE A 108 -1.45 14.21 -7.07
CA ILE A 108 -0.79 14.63 -5.83
C ILE A 108 -1.59 15.76 -5.17
N ALA A 109 -2.01 16.76 -5.92
CA ALA A 109 -2.81 17.86 -5.39
C ALA A 109 -4.16 17.38 -4.84
N PHE A 110 -4.78 16.39 -5.49
CA PHE A 110 -6.00 15.77 -4.97
C PHE A 110 -5.75 15.08 -3.63
N ILE A 111 -4.70 14.25 -3.52
CA ILE A 111 -4.32 13.57 -2.26
C ILE A 111 -4.06 14.59 -1.16
N ASP A 112 -3.31 15.65 -1.46
CA ASP A 112 -3.00 16.73 -0.50
C ASP A 112 -4.25 17.45 -0.01
N SER A 113 -5.18 17.76 -0.93
CA SER A 113 -6.43 18.41 -0.57
C SER A 113 -7.32 17.54 0.31
N GLN A 114 -7.43 16.23 0.03
CA GLN A 114 -8.19 15.30 0.85
C GLN A 114 -7.54 15.11 2.23
N THR A 115 -6.22 15.00 2.27
CA THR A 115 -5.46 14.90 3.52
C THR A 115 -5.66 16.14 4.40
N ALA A 116 -5.55 17.33 3.82
CA ALA A 116 -5.76 18.59 4.52
C ALA A 116 -7.20 18.72 5.03
N GLU A 117 -8.19 18.33 4.25
CA GLU A 117 -9.59 18.32 4.64
C GLU A 117 -9.84 17.41 5.86
N LEU A 118 -9.33 16.17 5.83
CA LEU A 118 -9.44 15.24 6.95
C LEU A 118 -8.80 15.77 8.21
N THR A 119 -7.56 16.26 8.09
CA THR A 119 -6.82 16.83 9.23
C THR A 119 -7.53 18.06 9.81
N SER A 120 -8.10 18.92 8.96
CA SER A 120 -8.77 20.14 9.39
C SER A 120 -10.01 19.88 10.23
N ARG A 121 -10.74 18.79 9.98
CA ARG A 121 -11.96 18.42 10.71
C ARG A 121 -11.71 18.15 12.19
N THR A 122 -10.52 17.74 12.55
CA THR A 122 -10.14 17.33 13.90
C THR A 122 -9.08 18.24 14.54
N ALA A 123 -8.57 19.23 13.81
CA ALA A 123 -7.48 20.10 14.26
C ALA A 123 -7.78 20.89 15.54
N GLY A 124 -9.06 21.17 15.82
CA GLY A 124 -9.48 21.90 17.01
C GLY A 124 -9.86 21.02 18.20
N VAL A 125 -9.75 19.69 18.08
CA VAL A 125 -10.11 18.74 19.15
C VAL A 125 -8.87 18.48 20.01
N ALA A 126 -8.93 18.79 21.31
CA ALA A 126 -7.87 18.50 22.25
C ALA A 126 -7.64 16.99 22.38
N ASP A 127 -6.40 16.56 22.70
CA ASP A 127 -6.07 15.15 22.77
C ASP A 127 -6.89 14.37 23.80
N GLU A 128 -7.19 14.99 24.93
CA GLU A 128 -8.05 14.44 25.99
C GLU A 128 -9.51 14.25 25.58
N ASP A 129 -9.98 15.02 24.59
CA ASP A 129 -11.35 14.93 24.07
C ASP A 129 -11.49 13.93 22.93
N ARG A 130 -10.37 13.39 22.43
CA ARG A 130 -10.39 12.39 21.36
C ARG A 130 -10.65 11.00 21.93
N PRO A 131 -11.61 10.25 21.37
CA PRO A 131 -11.81 8.86 21.78
C PRO A 131 -10.54 8.04 21.51
N GLY A 132 -10.25 7.11 22.40
CA GLY A 132 -9.22 6.11 22.18
C GLY A 132 -9.68 5.05 21.20
N VAL A 133 -8.98 4.90 20.09
CA VAL A 133 -9.36 3.97 19.03
C VAL A 133 -8.30 2.88 18.87
N TYR A 134 -8.75 1.65 18.80
CA TYR A 134 -7.94 0.48 18.50
C TYR A 134 -8.34 -0.05 17.13
N ILE A 135 -7.37 -0.18 16.24
CA ILE A 135 -7.55 -0.84 14.93
C ILE A 135 -7.05 -2.27 15.04
N CYS A 136 -7.81 -3.24 14.57
CA CYS A 136 -7.44 -4.64 14.59
C CYS A 136 -7.88 -5.39 13.34
N GLY A 137 -7.56 -6.67 13.28
CA GLY A 137 -7.86 -7.51 12.12
C GLY A 137 -6.92 -7.28 10.95
N LEU A 138 -5.90 -6.46 11.13
CA LEU A 138 -4.98 -6.08 10.07
C LEU A 138 -4.22 -7.30 9.52
N GLY A 139 -4.18 -7.44 8.20
CA GLY A 139 -3.46 -8.52 7.56
C GLY A 139 -3.30 -8.30 6.06
N ASN A 140 -2.43 -9.09 5.43
CA ASN A 140 -2.18 -8.98 3.99
C ASN A 140 -3.27 -9.68 3.13
N TRP A 141 -4.04 -10.58 3.72
CA TRP A 141 -4.94 -11.49 3.00
C TRP A 141 -6.30 -11.65 3.69
N GLY A 142 -6.87 -10.56 4.10
CA GLY A 142 -8.15 -10.54 4.78
C GLY A 142 -8.00 -10.31 6.28
N THR A 143 -9.15 -10.30 6.94
CA THR A 143 -9.24 -10.06 8.37
C THR A 143 -8.52 -11.16 9.15
N THR A 144 -7.70 -10.75 10.09
CA THR A 144 -7.05 -11.60 11.09
C THR A 144 -7.82 -11.53 12.42
N ASP A 145 -7.19 -11.85 13.53
CA ASP A 145 -7.79 -11.70 14.84
C ASP A 145 -7.62 -10.29 15.43
N HIS A 146 -8.23 -10.07 16.58
CA HIS A 146 -8.20 -8.79 17.29
C HIS A 146 -6.81 -8.41 17.84
N LEU A 147 -5.84 -9.32 17.83
CA LEU A 147 -4.48 -9.07 18.30
C LEU A 147 -3.57 -8.51 17.18
N MET A 148 -4.00 -8.56 15.91
CA MET A 148 -3.24 -7.99 14.81
C MET A 148 -3.57 -6.50 14.64
N THR A 149 -2.60 -5.64 14.92
CA THR A 149 -2.77 -4.18 14.98
C THR A 149 -1.56 -3.44 14.40
N SER A 150 -1.59 -2.10 14.41
CA SER A 150 -0.48 -1.23 14.03
C SER A 150 -0.47 0.04 14.88
N GLN A 151 0.69 0.38 15.44
CA GLN A 151 0.88 1.67 16.14
C GLN A 151 0.98 2.85 15.18
N SER A 152 1.36 2.62 13.93
CA SER A 152 1.61 3.64 12.90
C SER A 152 0.56 3.61 11.77
N TYR A 153 -0.71 3.30 12.10
CA TYR A 153 -1.77 3.25 11.09
C TYR A 153 -2.00 4.61 10.45
N ALA A 154 -1.65 4.74 9.16
CA ALA A 154 -1.56 6.01 8.45
C ALA A 154 -2.87 6.81 8.44
N ALA A 155 -4.02 6.15 8.28
CA ALA A 155 -5.32 6.81 8.29
C ALA A 155 -5.62 7.47 9.65
N PHE A 156 -5.18 6.87 10.76
CA PHE A 156 -5.34 7.46 12.09
C PHE A 156 -4.50 8.73 12.23
N ARG A 157 -3.26 8.69 11.75
CA ARG A 157 -2.36 9.86 11.77
C ARG A 157 -2.96 11.03 10.98
N VAL A 158 -3.46 10.77 9.77
CA VAL A 158 -4.04 11.80 8.89
C VAL A 158 -5.32 12.39 9.47
N ALA A 159 -6.15 11.57 10.11
CA ALA A 159 -7.42 12.00 10.71
C ALA A 159 -7.27 12.49 12.17
N ASN A 160 -6.05 12.58 12.72
CA ASN A 160 -5.77 12.90 14.12
C ASN A 160 -6.55 11.98 15.10
N ILE A 161 -6.68 10.71 14.78
CA ILE A 161 -7.31 9.74 15.66
C ILE A 161 -6.30 9.30 16.73
N ARG A 162 -6.73 9.27 17.99
CA ARG A 162 -5.91 8.77 19.09
C ARG A 162 -5.82 7.24 19.04
N ASN A 163 -4.71 6.73 18.51
CA ASN A 163 -4.45 5.30 18.51
C ASN A 163 -4.02 4.86 19.92
N VAL A 164 -4.70 3.88 20.50
CA VAL A 164 -4.32 3.32 21.81
C VAL A 164 -3.27 2.23 21.72
N ALA A 165 -3.04 1.67 20.52
CA ALA A 165 -1.98 0.70 20.27
C ALA A 165 -0.64 1.43 20.12
N THR A 166 0.02 1.73 21.23
CA THR A 166 1.33 2.40 21.28
C THR A 166 2.40 1.48 21.86
N ASP A 167 3.67 1.87 21.70
CA ASP A 167 4.82 1.16 22.28
C ASP A 167 4.91 -0.32 21.88
N LEU A 168 4.57 -0.62 20.62
CA LEU A 168 4.64 -1.98 20.08
C LEU A 168 6.05 -2.38 19.61
N GLY A 169 7.02 -1.48 19.70
CA GLY A 169 8.43 -1.72 19.40
C GLY A 169 8.82 -1.54 17.94
N LYS A 170 7.92 -1.72 16.99
CA LYS A 170 8.14 -1.46 15.55
C LYS A 170 6.91 -0.89 14.89
N ASP A 171 7.11 -0.26 13.73
CA ASP A 171 6.03 0.20 12.88
C ASP A 171 5.45 -0.95 12.02
N GLY A 172 4.28 -0.67 11.42
CA GLY A 172 3.57 -1.60 10.58
C GLY A 172 2.69 -2.58 11.34
N VAL A 173 2.11 -3.52 10.60
CA VAL A 173 1.20 -4.53 11.14
C VAL A 173 1.99 -5.57 11.92
N GLN A 174 1.55 -5.84 13.15
CA GLN A 174 2.20 -6.78 14.06
C GLN A 174 1.20 -7.31 15.08
N PRO A 175 1.48 -8.48 15.70
CA PRO A 175 0.68 -8.97 16.82
C PRO A 175 0.98 -8.18 18.10
N ILE A 176 -0.03 -8.08 18.96
CA ILE A 176 0.07 -7.61 20.35
C ILE A 176 -0.23 -8.79 21.27
N GLU A 177 0.45 -8.86 22.41
CA GLU A 177 0.19 -9.89 23.42
C GLU A 177 -1.19 -9.67 24.07
N GLU A 178 -1.86 -10.77 24.46
CA GLU A 178 -3.21 -10.72 25.06
C GLU A 178 -3.26 -9.85 26.32
N GLU A 179 -2.24 -9.94 27.17
CA GLU A 179 -2.13 -9.13 28.39
C GLU A 179 -2.01 -7.64 28.07
N LYS A 180 -1.25 -7.30 27.03
CA LYS A 180 -1.10 -5.91 26.57
C LYS A 180 -2.41 -5.41 25.98
N PHE A 181 -3.10 -6.23 25.18
CA PHE A 181 -4.42 -5.91 24.66
C PHE A 181 -5.44 -5.67 25.79
N ALA A 182 -5.47 -6.57 26.77
CA ALA A 182 -6.35 -6.42 27.94
C ALA A 182 -6.08 -5.13 28.72
N ALA A 183 -4.81 -4.72 28.85
CA ALA A 183 -4.42 -3.48 29.51
C ALA A 183 -4.86 -2.21 28.78
N LEU A 184 -5.19 -2.28 27.48
CA LEU A 184 -5.74 -1.14 26.73
C LEU A 184 -7.20 -0.87 27.04
N GLY A 185 -7.93 -1.79 27.70
CA GLY A 185 -9.38 -1.73 27.90
C GLY A 185 -9.89 -0.42 28.45
N ASP A 186 -9.23 0.14 29.45
CA ASP A 186 -9.62 1.42 30.09
C ASP A 186 -9.38 2.66 29.20
N SER A 187 -8.53 2.53 28.17
CA SER A 187 -8.19 3.62 27.24
C SER A 187 -8.87 3.49 25.88
N MET A 188 -9.55 2.38 25.65
CA MET A 188 -10.18 2.04 24.36
C MET A 188 -11.68 2.35 24.41
N ASP A 189 -12.07 3.39 23.67
CA ASP A 189 -13.49 3.75 23.52
C ASP A 189 -14.09 3.07 22.28
N ILE A 190 -13.29 2.86 21.23
CA ILE A 190 -13.72 2.33 19.93
C ILE A 190 -12.77 1.28 19.45
N MET A 191 -13.29 0.15 19.00
CA MET A 191 -12.54 -0.87 18.27
C MET A 191 -13.01 -0.89 16.81
N ILE A 192 -12.06 -0.85 15.87
CA ILE A 192 -12.31 -0.96 14.43
C ILE A 192 -11.69 -2.28 13.96
N LEU A 193 -12.50 -3.08 13.30
CA LEU A 193 -12.06 -4.29 12.60
C LEU A 193 -11.93 -3.97 11.11
N ASP A 194 -10.71 -4.13 10.55
CA ASP A 194 -10.39 -3.85 9.14
C ASP A 194 -10.60 -5.10 8.27
#